data_57b6c7a25f6a88c69e0a661550dac1f2
#
_entry.id   57b6c7a25f6a88c69e0a661550dac1f2
#
_cell.length_a   1.000
_cell.length_b   1.000
_cell.length_c   1.000
_cell.angle_alpha   90.00
_cell.angle_beta   90.00
_cell.angle_gamma   90.00
#
_symmetry.space_group_name_H-M   'P 1'
#
loop_
_entity.id
_entity.type
_entity.pdbx_description
1 polymer ?
#
loop_
_entity_poly.entity_id
_entity_poly.type
_entity_poly.pdbx_seq_one_letter_code
_entity_poly.pdbx_strand_id
1 'polypeptide(L)'
;MWRVVLAFVVGKRTQENADVLLDRVKDVTDGHIPFFTSDQLPEYDDALLHTYGVWVQPERKGDRGRYPQPRLVPTTDLLYAQVVKVREHGRGTEVKTKGVFGKPEAMADKLAHSSVSDTINTSFVERDNVTQRQSNRRLTRRTNGFSKAIIWFEKQRWLSMASYHFVLPHHSLRQPLETPKPTRGTGTPKRWKPITPAMAAGMTDHVWTTTELLSYRVPAQFSDQLSKIKPLFALPDEVHQGK
;
A
#
# COMPACT_ATOMS: atom_id res chain seq x y z
N MET A 1 -12.86 -0.91 -7.92
CA MET A 1 -11.42 -1.22 -7.69
C MET A 1 -10.60 0.02 -7.99
N TRP A 2 -9.71 0.47 -7.09
CA TRP A 2 -9.09 1.80 -7.22
C TRP A 2 -7.60 1.78 -7.60
N ARG A 3 -6.88 0.70 -7.35
CA ARG A 3 -5.42 0.58 -7.60
C ARG A 3 -4.60 1.68 -6.91
N VAL A 4 -5.09 2.21 -5.80
CA VAL A 4 -4.40 3.23 -5.00
C VAL A 4 -3.38 2.55 -4.09
N VAL A 5 -2.19 3.11 -3.99
CA VAL A 5 -1.21 2.76 -2.96
C VAL A 5 -1.49 3.65 -1.75
N LEU A 6 -1.97 3.06 -0.66
CA LEU A 6 -2.39 3.79 0.53
C LEU A 6 -1.22 4.33 1.34
N ALA A 7 -0.18 3.53 1.52
CA ALA A 7 0.99 3.91 2.30
C ALA A 7 2.25 3.19 1.80
N PHE A 8 3.40 3.72 2.17
CA PHE A 8 4.69 3.03 2.04
C PHE A 8 5.64 3.49 3.16
N VAL A 9 6.63 2.68 3.44
CA VAL A 9 7.72 2.98 4.36
C VAL A 9 9.04 2.69 3.64
N VAL A 10 10.02 3.57 3.82
CA VAL A 10 11.37 3.40 3.31
C VAL A 10 12.27 3.00 4.48
N GLY A 11 12.80 1.79 4.46
CA GLY A 11 13.63 1.30 5.55
C GLY A 11 13.98 -0.18 5.43
N LYS A 12 14.55 -0.72 6.49
CA LYS A 12 14.81 -2.15 6.64
C LYS A 12 13.49 -2.89 6.96
N ARG A 13 13.47 -4.19 6.74
CA ARG A 13 12.35 -5.05 7.17
C ARG A 13 12.49 -5.30 8.67
N THR A 14 11.88 -4.44 9.46
CA THR A 14 11.86 -4.51 10.93
C THR A 14 10.44 -4.35 11.42
N GLN A 15 10.16 -4.81 12.64
CA GLN A 15 8.87 -4.65 13.29
C GLN A 15 8.44 -3.19 13.33
N GLU A 16 9.33 -2.29 13.72
CA GLU A 16 9.07 -0.85 13.78
C GLU A 16 8.56 -0.27 12.43
N ASN A 17 9.20 -0.65 11.33
CA ASN A 17 8.76 -0.19 10.01
C ASN A 17 7.45 -0.84 9.55
N ALA A 18 7.16 -2.06 9.99
CA ALA A 18 5.87 -2.70 9.74
C ALA A 18 4.76 -1.99 10.53
N ASP A 19 4.99 -1.67 11.80
CA ASP A 19 4.07 -0.91 12.66
C ASP A 19 3.76 0.46 12.04
N VAL A 20 4.78 1.23 11.66
CA VAL A 20 4.62 2.54 10.99
C VAL A 20 3.82 2.41 9.67
N LEU A 21 4.01 1.33 8.92
CA LEU A 21 3.25 1.09 7.69
C LEU A 21 1.76 0.89 7.99
N LEU A 22 1.44 0.05 8.97
CA LEU A 22 0.05 -0.26 9.33
C LEU A 22 -0.65 0.94 9.97
N ASP A 23 0.04 1.73 10.80
CA ASP A 23 -0.49 2.98 11.36
C ASP A 23 -0.84 3.98 10.26
N ARG A 24 0.03 4.15 9.25
CA ARG A 24 -0.27 4.98 8.08
C ARG A 24 -1.47 4.47 7.27
N VAL A 25 -1.63 3.14 7.15
CA VAL A 25 -2.82 2.57 6.50
C VAL A 25 -4.07 2.88 7.30
N LYS A 26 -4.03 2.72 8.62
CA LYS A 26 -5.14 3.05 9.52
C LYS A 26 -5.57 4.51 9.40
N ASP A 27 -4.60 5.43 9.38
CA ASP A 27 -4.85 6.87 9.24
C ASP A 27 -5.59 7.21 7.93
N VAL A 28 -5.17 6.62 6.80
CA VAL A 28 -5.78 6.92 5.48
C VAL A 28 -7.06 6.14 5.20
N THR A 29 -7.42 5.18 6.05
CA THR A 29 -8.69 4.43 5.98
C THR A 29 -9.70 4.87 7.04
N ASP A 30 -9.46 5.99 7.73
CA ASP A 30 -10.29 6.50 8.83
C ASP A 30 -10.61 5.41 9.88
N GLY A 31 -9.64 4.53 10.14
CA GLY A 31 -9.79 3.41 11.08
C GLY A 31 -10.59 2.21 10.55
N HIS A 32 -11.12 2.26 9.32
CA HIS A 32 -11.73 1.08 8.71
C HIS A 32 -10.71 -0.03 8.52
N ILE A 33 -11.08 -1.26 8.89
CA ILE A 33 -10.22 -2.43 8.80
C ILE A 33 -10.45 -3.13 7.44
N PRO A 34 -9.52 -3.02 6.47
CA PRO A 34 -9.63 -3.76 5.23
C PRO A 34 -9.29 -5.25 5.42
N PHE A 35 -9.63 -6.08 4.45
CA PHE A 35 -9.10 -7.44 4.38
C PHE A 35 -7.64 -7.39 3.91
N PHE A 36 -6.73 -7.79 4.77
CA PHE A 36 -5.29 -7.78 4.49
C PHE A 36 -4.82 -9.08 3.85
N THR A 37 -3.96 -8.94 2.84
CA THR A 37 -3.23 -10.06 2.24
C THR A 37 -1.77 -9.70 2.06
N SER A 38 -0.86 -10.61 2.42
CA SER A 38 0.59 -10.38 2.26
C SER A 38 1.34 -11.66 1.88
N ASP A 39 2.65 -11.53 1.68
CA ASP A 39 3.59 -12.64 1.76
C ASP A 39 3.83 -13.05 3.22
N GLN A 40 4.70 -14.05 3.44
CA GLN A 40 5.02 -14.57 4.77
C GLN A 40 6.04 -13.70 5.54
N LEU A 41 5.90 -12.38 5.55
CA LEU A 41 6.74 -11.53 6.40
C LEU A 41 6.19 -11.57 7.84
N PRO A 42 6.94 -12.14 8.80
CA PRO A 42 6.43 -12.36 10.18
C PRO A 42 6.02 -11.08 10.90
N GLU A 43 6.72 -9.99 10.62
CA GLU A 43 6.48 -8.68 11.25
C GLU A 43 5.08 -8.12 10.99
N TYR A 44 4.38 -8.59 9.94
CA TYR A 44 3.02 -8.16 9.68
C TYR A 44 1.99 -8.75 10.65
N ASP A 45 2.24 -9.92 11.20
CA ASP A 45 1.35 -10.55 12.18
C ASP A 45 1.26 -9.68 13.43
N ASP A 46 2.42 -9.29 14.00
CA ASP A 46 2.49 -8.43 15.17
C ASP A 46 2.04 -6.99 14.87
N ALA A 47 2.44 -6.42 13.73
CA ALA A 47 2.04 -5.07 13.34
C ALA A 47 0.52 -4.92 13.20
N LEU A 48 -0.17 -5.91 12.62
CA LEU A 48 -1.64 -5.92 12.54
C LEU A 48 -2.29 -6.00 13.92
N LEU A 49 -1.72 -6.79 14.84
CA LEU A 49 -2.19 -6.84 16.23
C LEU A 49 -1.94 -5.51 16.94
N HIS A 50 -0.76 -4.88 16.79
CA HIS A 50 -0.46 -3.59 17.40
C HIS A 50 -1.44 -2.51 16.93
N THR A 51 -1.78 -2.48 15.65
CA THR A 51 -2.60 -1.42 15.05
C THR A 51 -4.10 -1.66 15.24
N TYR A 52 -4.59 -2.91 15.14
CA TYR A 52 -6.01 -3.26 15.11
C TYR A 52 -6.43 -4.25 16.21
N GLY A 53 -5.51 -4.71 17.05
CA GLY A 53 -5.80 -5.61 18.14
C GLY A 53 -6.39 -4.91 19.36
N VAL A 54 -6.96 -5.70 20.26
CA VAL A 54 -7.47 -5.25 21.56
C VAL A 54 -6.79 -6.00 22.68
N TRP A 55 -6.49 -5.27 23.77
CA TRP A 55 -5.94 -5.88 24.97
C TRP A 55 -7.02 -6.64 25.73
N VAL A 56 -6.79 -7.92 25.98
CA VAL A 56 -7.70 -8.78 26.72
C VAL A 56 -6.95 -9.33 27.94
N GLN A 57 -7.59 -9.20 29.11
CA GLN A 57 -7.15 -9.87 30.32
C GLN A 57 -7.79 -11.27 30.33
N PRO A 58 -7.01 -12.36 30.14
CA PRO A 58 -7.57 -13.70 30.21
C PRO A 58 -8.09 -14.02 31.60
N GLU A 59 -9.19 -14.75 31.67
CA GLU A 59 -9.70 -15.26 32.94
C GLU A 59 -8.73 -16.25 33.56
N ARG A 60 -8.67 -16.23 34.89
CA ARG A 60 -7.84 -17.17 35.67
C ARG A 60 -8.45 -18.56 35.59
N LYS A 61 -7.67 -19.54 35.22
CA LYS A 61 -8.06 -20.96 35.23
C LYS A 61 -7.85 -21.51 36.64
N GLY A 62 -8.87 -21.39 37.52
CA GLY A 62 -8.86 -21.92 38.90
C GLY A 62 -8.32 -20.92 39.94
N ASP A 63 -8.33 -21.33 41.22
CA ASP A 63 -8.07 -20.45 42.37
C ASP A 63 -6.57 -20.29 42.73
N ARG A 64 -5.70 -21.14 42.21
CA ARG A 64 -4.27 -21.13 42.49
C ARG A 64 -3.43 -20.79 41.27
N GLY A 65 -2.26 -20.16 41.49
CA GLY A 65 -1.29 -19.81 40.45
C GLY A 65 -1.28 -18.31 40.12
N ARG A 66 -0.32 -17.89 39.27
CA ARG A 66 -0.17 -16.51 38.82
C ARG A 66 -1.31 -16.09 37.94
N TYR A 67 -1.78 -14.84 38.08
CA TYR A 67 -2.72 -14.26 37.12
C TYR A 67 -2.13 -14.23 35.72
N PRO A 68 -2.91 -14.60 34.69
CA PRO A 68 -2.49 -14.46 33.27
C PRO A 68 -2.12 -13.02 33.00
N GLN A 69 -1.10 -12.81 32.15
CA GLN A 69 -0.78 -11.47 31.67
C GLN A 69 -1.78 -11.02 30.61
N PRO A 70 -2.11 -9.73 30.55
CA PRO A 70 -2.87 -9.17 29.43
C PRO A 70 -2.18 -9.55 28.11
N ARG A 71 -2.97 -9.88 27.11
CA ARG A 71 -2.46 -10.18 25.78
C ARG A 71 -3.25 -9.45 24.71
N LEU A 72 -2.57 -9.08 23.63
CA LEU A 72 -3.18 -8.48 22.46
C LEU A 72 -3.84 -9.59 21.63
N VAL A 73 -5.08 -9.40 21.27
CA VAL A 73 -5.83 -10.34 20.42
C VAL A 73 -6.44 -9.61 19.24
N PRO A 74 -6.60 -10.28 18.07
CA PRO A 74 -7.23 -9.66 16.91
C PRO A 74 -8.70 -9.34 17.22
N THR A 75 -9.20 -8.21 16.70
CA THR A 75 -10.63 -7.92 16.69
C THR A 75 -11.36 -8.89 15.76
N THR A 76 -12.67 -9.04 15.95
CA THR A 76 -13.51 -9.92 15.11
C THR A 76 -13.51 -9.53 13.63
N ASP A 77 -13.30 -8.24 13.36
CA ASP A 77 -13.34 -7.65 12.03
C ASP A 77 -11.98 -7.69 11.32
N LEU A 78 -10.91 -8.01 12.05
CA LEU A 78 -9.58 -8.13 11.49
C LEU A 78 -9.46 -9.44 10.69
N LEU A 79 -9.47 -9.32 9.36
CA LEU A 79 -9.26 -10.43 8.44
C LEU A 79 -7.88 -10.29 7.81
N TYR A 80 -7.07 -11.32 7.97
CA TYR A 80 -5.72 -11.35 7.41
C TYR A 80 -5.34 -12.74 6.92
N ALA A 81 -4.82 -12.81 5.71
CA ALA A 81 -4.33 -14.04 5.10
C ALA A 81 -2.96 -13.85 4.45
N GLN A 82 -2.17 -14.90 4.47
CA GLN A 82 -0.84 -14.95 3.86
C GLN A 82 -0.83 -15.85 2.63
N VAL A 83 -0.06 -15.45 1.63
CA VAL A 83 0.29 -16.27 0.47
C VAL A 83 1.63 -16.92 0.73
N VAL A 84 1.61 -18.24 0.84
CA VAL A 84 2.77 -19.09 1.13
C VAL A 84 3.30 -19.68 -0.16
N LYS A 85 4.52 -19.35 -0.54
CA LYS A 85 5.20 -19.93 -1.72
C LYS A 85 6.14 -21.03 -1.28
N VAL A 86 5.71 -22.28 -1.49
CA VAL A 86 6.55 -23.47 -1.23
C VAL A 86 7.55 -23.63 -2.39
N ARG A 87 8.81 -23.79 -2.06
CA ARG A 87 9.88 -23.99 -3.04
C ARG A 87 10.56 -25.31 -2.78
N GLU A 88 10.59 -26.17 -3.79
CA GLU A 88 11.37 -27.41 -3.79
C GLU A 88 12.53 -27.27 -4.77
N HIS A 89 13.74 -27.63 -4.35
CA HIS A 89 14.96 -27.57 -5.16
C HIS A 89 15.20 -26.21 -5.87
N GLY A 90 14.81 -25.09 -5.20
CA GLY A 90 14.97 -23.75 -5.75
C GLY A 90 13.93 -23.34 -6.80
N ARG A 91 12.99 -24.20 -7.15
CA ARG A 91 11.86 -23.91 -8.04
C ARG A 91 10.59 -23.71 -7.23
N GLY A 92 9.75 -22.75 -7.62
CA GLY A 92 8.42 -22.58 -7.00
C GLY A 92 7.51 -23.70 -7.47
N THR A 93 7.05 -24.55 -6.54
CA THR A 93 6.24 -25.73 -6.85
C THR A 93 4.79 -25.51 -6.49
N GLU A 94 4.49 -24.79 -5.41
CA GLU A 94 3.13 -24.67 -4.93
C GLU A 94 2.90 -23.29 -4.30
N VAL A 95 1.70 -22.74 -4.47
CA VAL A 95 1.21 -21.55 -3.80
C VAL A 95 0.04 -21.94 -2.91
N LYS A 96 0.23 -21.78 -1.59
CA LYS A 96 -0.81 -22.04 -0.59
C LYS A 96 -1.29 -20.73 0.01
N THR A 97 -2.52 -20.69 0.50
CA THR A 97 -3.06 -19.60 1.28
C THR A 97 -3.23 -20.03 2.73
N LYS A 98 -2.88 -19.16 3.68
CA LYS A 98 -3.02 -19.38 5.12
C LYS A 98 -3.79 -18.24 5.72
N GLY A 99 -4.96 -18.49 6.30
CA GLY A 99 -5.65 -17.54 7.18
C GLY A 99 -4.85 -17.38 8.48
N VAL A 100 -4.56 -16.13 8.86
CA VAL A 100 -3.84 -15.82 10.10
C VAL A 100 -4.81 -15.25 11.14
N PHE A 101 -5.60 -14.23 10.77
CA PHE A 101 -6.62 -13.65 11.62
C PHE A 101 -7.98 -13.69 10.94
N GLY A 102 -9.02 -13.96 11.73
CA GLY A 102 -10.41 -14.04 11.28
C GLY A 102 -10.84 -15.46 10.89
N LYS A 103 -12.15 -15.62 10.74
CA LYS A 103 -12.75 -16.89 10.38
C LYS A 103 -12.68 -17.16 8.87
N PRO A 104 -12.44 -18.41 8.43
CA PRO A 104 -12.41 -18.73 7.00
C PRO A 104 -13.69 -18.35 6.25
N GLU A 105 -14.86 -18.49 6.90
CA GLU A 105 -16.15 -18.16 6.32
C GLU A 105 -16.27 -16.64 6.06
N ALA A 106 -15.80 -15.81 6.99
CA ALA A 106 -15.79 -14.35 6.83
C ALA A 106 -14.83 -13.90 5.71
N MET A 107 -13.69 -14.57 5.55
CA MET A 107 -12.77 -14.34 4.43
C MET A 107 -13.42 -14.72 3.09
N ALA A 108 -14.08 -15.88 3.03
CA ALA A 108 -14.77 -16.34 1.84
C ALA A 108 -15.90 -15.39 1.43
N ASP A 109 -16.69 -14.91 2.40
CA ASP A 109 -17.73 -13.91 2.16
C ASP A 109 -17.17 -12.59 1.59
N LYS A 110 -16.09 -12.07 2.18
CA LYS A 110 -15.40 -10.86 1.66
C LYS A 110 -14.87 -11.05 0.25
N LEU A 111 -14.35 -12.23 -0.08
CA LEU A 111 -13.87 -12.54 -1.43
C LEU A 111 -15.02 -12.66 -2.42
N ALA A 112 -16.11 -13.32 -2.07
CA ALA A 112 -17.30 -13.47 -2.92
C ALA A 112 -17.92 -12.11 -3.30
N HIS A 113 -17.89 -11.12 -2.39
CA HIS A 113 -18.38 -9.76 -2.63
C HIS A 113 -17.30 -8.81 -3.18
N SER A 114 -16.08 -9.29 -3.40
CA SER A 114 -14.98 -8.46 -3.90
C SER A 114 -15.08 -8.26 -5.41
N SER A 115 -15.11 -7.02 -5.86
CA SER A 115 -14.97 -6.66 -7.28
C SER A 115 -13.54 -6.78 -7.82
N VAL A 116 -12.58 -7.20 -6.97
CA VAL A 116 -11.14 -7.18 -7.28
C VAL A 116 -10.59 -8.55 -7.60
N SER A 117 -10.89 -9.52 -6.75
CA SER A 117 -10.42 -10.90 -6.87
C SER A 117 -11.30 -11.80 -6.01
N ASP A 118 -11.56 -12.98 -6.50
CA ASP A 118 -12.25 -14.08 -5.82
C ASP A 118 -11.28 -14.97 -5.02
N THR A 119 -9.97 -14.68 -5.12
CA THR A 119 -8.92 -15.48 -4.48
C THR A 119 -7.96 -14.61 -3.66
N ILE A 120 -7.41 -15.18 -2.60
CA ILE A 120 -6.33 -14.59 -1.82
C ILE A 120 -5.05 -14.66 -2.64
N ASN A 121 -4.52 -13.50 -3.03
CA ASN A 121 -3.28 -13.42 -3.81
C ASN A 121 -2.52 -12.12 -3.57
N THR A 122 -1.23 -12.12 -3.91
CA THR A 122 -0.33 -10.94 -3.83
C THR A 122 -0.02 -10.35 -5.21
N SER A 123 -0.68 -10.81 -6.27
CA SER A 123 -0.38 -10.44 -7.65
C SER A 123 -0.50 -8.93 -7.91
N PHE A 124 -1.44 -8.26 -7.25
CA PHE A 124 -1.63 -6.81 -7.38
C PHE A 124 -0.48 -6.02 -6.81
N VAL A 125 -0.01 -6.37 -5.61
CA VAL A 125 1.15 -5.75 -4.96
C VAL A 125 2.43 -6.07 -5.73
N GLU A 126 2.60 -7.31 -6.19
CA GLU A 126 3.75 -7.69 -7.00
C GLU A 126 3.79 -6.91 -8.32
N ARG A 127 2.64 -6.74 -8.99
CA ARG A 127 2.53 -5.95 -10.22
C ARG A 127 2.82 -4.47 -9.96
N ASP A 128 2.29 -3.89 -8.87
CA ASP A 128 2.61 -2.52 -8.50
C ASP A 128 4.10 -2.35 -8.22
N ASN A 129 4.72 -3.27 -7.49
CA ASN A 129 6.16 -3.27 -7.24
C ASN A 129 6.98 -3.27 -8.54
N VAL A 130 6.56 -3.98 -9.58
CA VAL A 130 7.20 -3.95 -10.90
C VAL A 130 7.02 -2.58 -11.54
N THR A 131 5.80 -2.04 -11.55
CA THR A 131 5.50 -0.71 -12.10
C THR A 131 6.34 0.37 -11.43
N GLN A 132 6.44 0.33 -10.11
CA GLN A 132 7.26 1.28 -9.35
C GLN A 132 8.75 1.19 -9.66
N ARG A 133 9.27 0.00 -9.88
CA ARG A 133 10.68 -0.19 -10.31
C ARG A 133 10.92 0.31 -11.72
N GLN A 134 9.95 0.14 -12.62
CA GLN A 134 10.04 0.67 -13.99
C GLN A 134 9.98 2.20 -14.03
N SER A 135 9.13 2.79 -13.18
CA SER A 135 8.95 4.24 -13.11
C SER A 135 10.03 4.98 -12.33
N ASN A 136 10.77 4.27 -11.47
CA ASN A 136 11.78 4.87 -10.61
C ASN A 136 13.11 4.10 -10.70
N ARG A 137 14.08 4.67 -11.42
CA ARG A 137 15.39 4.08 -11.62
C ARG A 137 16.13 3.75 -10.31
N ARG A 138 15.86 4.48 -9.23
CA ARG A 138 16.49 4.23 -7.92
C ARG A 138 15.99 2.95 -7.25
N LEU A 139 14.85 2.39 -7.69
CA LEU A 139 14.30 1.11 -7.24
C LEU A 139 14.77 -0.08 -8.10
N THR A 140 15.45 0.17 -9.20
CA THR A 140 15.94 -0.89 -10.09
C THR A 140 17.03 -1.69 -9.37
N ARG A 141 16.95 -3.01 -9.43
CA ARG A 141 17.98 -3.89 -8.85
C ARG A 141 19.32 -3.69 -9.56
N ARG A 142 20.42 -3.69 -8.80
CA ARG A 142 21.79 -3.59 -9.31
C ARG A 142 22.00 -2.36 -10.20
N THR A 143 21.54 -1.20 -9.76
CA THR A 143 21.72 0.07 -10.48
C THR A 143 22.79 0.93 -9.80
N ASN A 144 23.58 1.65 -10.61
CA ASN A 144 24.43 2.74 -10.13
C ASN A 144 23.63 4.02 -9.81
N GLY A 145 22.32 4.04 -10.13
CA GLY A 145 21.41 5.17 -9.89
C GLY A 145 20.77 5.18 -8.50
N PHE A 146 21.36 4.52 -7.50
CA PHE A 146 20.85 4.53 -6.12
C PHE A 146 20.99 5.90 -5.44
N SER A 147 20.16 6.17 -4.46
CA SER A 147 20.27 7.39 -3.65
C SER A 147 21.33 7.23 -2.58
N LYS A 148 22.27 8.17 -2.51
CA LYS A 148 23.30 8.22 -1.45
C LYS A 148 22.69 8.53 -0.08
N ALA A 149 21.61 9.33 -0.04
CA ALA A 149 20.88 9.64 1.18
C ALA A 149 19.42 9.20 1.06
N ILE A 150 18.89 8.59 2.12
CA ILE A 150 17.54 8.01 2.18
C ILE A 150 16.47 9.09 1.97
N ILE A 151 16.68 10.30 2.46
CA ILE A 151 15.75 11.42 2.33
C ILE A 151 15.44 11.76 0.86
N TRP A 152 16.45 11.73 -0.02
CA TRP A 152 16.24 11.98 -1.44
C TRP A 152 15.50 10.85 -2.14
N PHE A 153 15.71 9.62 -1.68
CA PHE A 153 14.96 8.47 -2.16
C PHE A 153 13.48 8.57 -1.75
N GLU A 154 13.23 8.97 -0.52
CA GLU A 154 11.87 9.13 0.00
C GLU A 154 11.10 10.25 -0.73
N LYS A 155 11.72 11.41 -0.94
CA LYS A 155 11.15 12.50 -1.73
C LYS A 155 10.82 12.07 -3.16
N GLN A 156 11.76 11.37 -3.82
CA GLN A 156 11.53 10.80 -5.14
C GLN A 156 10.38 9.79 -5.13
N ARG A 157 10.25 9.00 -4.07
CA ARG A 157 9.18 8.02 -3.92
C ARG A 157 7.82 8.69 -3.83
N TRP A 158 7.68 9.74 -3.02
CA TRP A 158 6.47 10.55 -2.94
C TRP A 158 6.05 11.12 -4.29
N LEU A 159 6.99 11.71 -5.03
CA LEU A 159 6.72 12.26 -6.35
C LEU A 159 6.29 11.17 -7.35
N SER A 160 6.96 10.02 -7.34
CA SER A 160 6.59 8.88 -8.19
C SER A 160 5.19 8.35 -7.88
N MET A 161 4.82 8.33 -6.59
CA MET A 161 3.49 7.92 -6.13
C MET A 161 2.41 8.90 -6.56
N ALA A 162 2.64 10.19 -6.37
CA ALA A 162 1.71 11.23 -6.82
C ALA A 162 1.52 11.19 -8.34
N SER A 163 2.60 11.03 -9.10
CA SER A 163 2.52 10.84 -10.55
C SER A 163 1.74 9.57 -10.93
N TYR A 164 1.97 8.45 -10.26
CA TYR A 164 1.23 7.21 -10.48
C TYR A 164 -0.28 7.39 -10.22
N HIS A 165 -0.64 8.09 -9.15
CA HIS A 165 -2.04 8.27 -8.79
C HIS A 165 -2.78 9.25 -9.70
N PHE A 166 -2.18 10.38 -10.05
CA PHE A 166 -2.88 11.48 -10.70
C PHE A 166 -2.59 11.61 -12.20
N VAL A 167 -1.36 11.29 -12.63
CA VAL A 167 -0.90 11.57 -14.01
C VAL A 167 -0.93 10.32 -14.90
N LEU A 168 -0.67 9.13 -14.34
CA LEU A 168 -0.54 7.90 -15.14
C LEU A 168 -1.86 7.12 -15.19
N PRO A 169 -2.54 7.04 -16.37
CA PRO A 169 -3.71 6.19 -16.52
C PRO A 169 -3.36 4.71 -16.34
N HIS A 170 -4.21 4.00 -15.61
CA HIS A 170 -4.02 2.57 -15.38
C HIS A 170 -4.88 1.75 -16.35
N HIS A 171 -4.24 0.87 -17.12
CA HIS A 171 -4.93 0.11 -18.17
C HIS A 171 -6.15 -0.70 -17.69
N SER A 172 -6.09 -1.29 -16.49
CA SER A 172 -7.21 -2.07 -15.94
C SER A 172 -8.38 -1.21 -15.42
N LEU A 173 -8.18 0.12 -15.28
CA LEU A 173 -9.21 1.04 -14.81
C LEU A 173 -9.94 1.76 -15.95
N ARG A 174 -9.44 1.63 -17.19
CA ARG A 174 -10.03 2.28 -18.35
C ARG A 174 -11.50 1.93 -18.52
N GLN A 175 -12.30 2.89 -18.92
CA GLN A 175 -13.73 2.73 -19.17
C GLN A 175 -14.04 2.74 -20.68
N PRO A 176 -14.98 1.93 -21.17
CA PRO A 176 -15.38 2.01 -22.57
C PRO A 176 -16.04 3.37 -22.85
N LEU A 177 -15.76 3.94 -24.00
CA LEU A 177 -16.47 5.11 -24.51
C LEU A 177 -17.75 4.63 -25.21
N GLU A 178 -18.87 5.32 -24.99
CA GLU A 178 -20.13 5.06 -25.69
C GLU A 178 -19.94 5.19 -27.21
N THR A 179 -19.23 6.22 -27.63
CA THR A 179 -18.86 6.44 -29.02
C THR A 179 -17.36 6.53 -29.20
N PRO A 180 -16.74 5.73 -30.07
CA PRO A 180 -15.32 5.83 -30.35
C PRO A 180 -14.93 7.23 -30.84
N LYS A 181 -13.88 7.83 -30.28
CA LYS A 181 -13.37 9.14 -30.68
C LYS A 181 -12.32 9.00 -31.78
N PRO A 182 -12.43 9.77 -32.89
CA PRO A 182 -11.43 9.72 -33.94
C PRO A 182 -10.05 10.12 -33.43
N THR A 183 -9.02 9.51 -33.96
CA THR A 183 -7.61 9.88 -33.73
C THR A 183 -7.12 10.75 -34.87
N ARG A 184 -6.05 11.53 -34.65
CA ARG A 184 -5.42 12.28 -35.75
C ARG A 184 -4.84 11.31 -36.80
N GLY A 185 -5.06 11.60 -38.08
CA GLY A 185 -4.59 10.77 -39.19
C GLY A 185 -5.40 9.47 -39.37
N THR A 186 -4.74 8.42 -39.88
CA THR A 186 -5.33 7.11 -40.18
C THR A 186 -5.37 6.14 -38.99
N GLY A 187 -5.16 6.66 -37.79
CA GLY A 187 -5.11 5.84 -36.58
C GLY A 187 -6.48 5.27 -36.18
N THR A 188 -6.47 4.10 -35.51
CA THR A 188 -7.69 3.47 -35.02
C THR A 188 -8.40 4.37 -34.01
N PRO A 189 -9.73 4.54 -34.06
CA PRO A 189 -10.47 5.37 -33.12
C PRO A 189 -10.28 4.91 -31.66
N LYS A 190 -10.17 5.88 -30.74
CA LYS A 190 -10.06 5.62 -29.31
C LYS A 190 -11.38 5.08 -28.78
N ARG A 191 -11.36 3.86 -28.24
CA ARG A 191 -12.53 3.17 -27.67
C ARG A 191 -12.60 3.27 -26.16
N TRP A 192 -11.55 3.79 -25.52
CA TRP A 192 -11.41 3.78 -24.05
C TRP A 192 -11.11 5.17 -23.51
N LYS A 193 -11.80 5.52 -22.41
CA LYS A 193 -11.48 6.67 -21.56
C LYS A 193 -10.33 6.26 -20.63
N PRO A 194 -9.20 6.99 -20.60
CA PRO A 194 -8.13 6.74 -19.65
C PRO A 194 -8.60 7.12 -18.25
N ILE A 195 -8.36 6.26 -17.26
CA ILE A 195 -8.70 6.47 -15.85
C ILE A 195 -7.43 6.26 -15.02
N THR A 196 -7.12 7.22 -14.15
CA THR A 196 -6.05 7.12 -13.16
C THR A 196 -6.56 6.50 -11.86
N PRO A 197 -5.69 5.98 -10.98
CA PRO A 197 -6.09 5.52 -9.65
C PRO A 197 -6.84 6.58 -8.83
N ALA A 198 -6.40 7.84 -8.88
CA ALA A 198 -7.07 8.96 -8.19
C ALA A 198 -8.47 9.24 -8.73
N MET A 199 -8.66 9.17 -10.07
CA MET A 199 -10.00 9.27 -10.66
C MET A 199 -10.90 8.12 -10.22
N ALA A 200 -10.40 6.90 -10.20
CA ALA A 200 -11.17 5.74 -9.77
C ALA A 200 -11.55 5.82 -8.28
N ALA A 201 -10.75 6.48 -7.47
CA ALA A 201 -11.02 6.74 -6.06
C ALA A 201 -11.88 8.00 -5.81
N GLY A 202 -12.31 8.72 -6.87
CA GLY A 202 -13.10 9.94 -6.73
C GLY A 202 -12.34 11.17 -6.24
N MET A 203 -11.01 11.14 -6.25
CA MET A 203 -10.17 12.26 -5.79
C MET A 203 -10.01 13.35 -6.85
N THR A 204 -10.24 13.04 -8.11
CA THR A 204 -10.20 13.96 -9.25
C THR A 204 -11.10 13.44 -10.38
N ASP A 205 -11.53 14.31 -11.27
CA ASP A 205 -12.41 14.02 -12.41
C ASP A 205 -11.65 13.82 -13.73
N HIS A 206 -10.37 14.15 -13.76
CA HIS A 206 -9.54 14.11 -14.97
C HIS A 206 -8.12 13.58 -14.71
N VAL A 207 -7.42 13.28 -15.80
CA VAL A 207 -5.99 12.93 -15.77
C VAL A 207 -5.18 14.21 -15.65
N TRP A 208 -4.42 14.34 -14.57
CA TRP A 208 -3.58 15.52 -14.36
C TRP A 208 -2.40 15.57 -15.33
N THR A 209 -2.01 16.77 -15.71
CA THR A 209 -0.70 17.02 -16.33
C THR A 209 0.40 17.04 -15.27
N THR A 210 1.64 16.81 -15.69
CA THR A 210 2.80 16.95 -14.78
C THR A 210 2.92 18.36 -14.24
N THR A 211 2.60 19.38 -15.04
CA THR A 211 2.61 20.80 -14.61
C THR A 211 1.57 21.02 -13.52
N GLU A 212 0.38 20.51 -13.69
CA GLU A 212 -0.70 20.61 -12.70
C GLU A 212 -0.30 19.94 -11.38
N LEU A 213 0.26 18.72 -11.43
CA LEU A 213 0.77 18.03 -10.24
C LEU A 213 1.83 18.86 -9.51
N LEU A 214 2.79 19.44 -10.23
CA LEU A 214 3.90 20.19 -9.63
C LEU A 214 3.48 21.59 -9.15
N SER A 215 2.42 22.17 -9.70
CA SER A 215 1.89 23.47 -9.29
C SER A 215 0.77 23.38 -8.26
N TYR A 216 0.31 22.16 -7.91
CA TYR A 216 -0.76 21.96 -6.93
C TYR A 216 -0.36 22.49 -5.56
N ARG A 217 -1.19 23.36 -5.01
CA ARG A 217 -1.03 23.87 -3.66
C ARG A 217 -1.97 23.12 -2.72
N VAL A 218 -1.40 22.49 -1.70
CA VAL A 218 -2.20 21.82 -0.67
C VAL A 218 -3.07 22.85 0.04
N PRO A 219 -4.40 22.63 0.12
CA PRO A 219 -5.30 23.55 0.81
C PRO A 219 -4.90 23.77 2.27
N ALA A 220 -5.11 24.99 2.78
CA ALA A 220 -4.70 25.39 4.13
C ALA A 220 -5.29 24.52 5.25
N GLN A 221 -6.47 23.96 5.04
CA GLN A 221 -7.12 23.03 5.97
C GLN A 221 -6.31 21.75 6.27
N PHE A 222 -5.38 21.38 5.37
CA PHE A 222 -4.47 20.25 5.57
C PHE A 222 -3.08 20.66 6.07
N SER A 223 -2.88 21.94 6.44
CA SER A 223 -1.58 22.45 6.89
C SER A 223 -1.06 21.73 8.14
N ASP A 224 -1.94 21.33 9.04
CA ASP A 224 -1.59 20.59 10.26
C ASP A 224 -1.09 19.18 9.96
N GLN A 225 -1.67 18.52 8.95
CA GLN A 225 -1.18 17.23 8.47
C GLN A 225 0.19 17.39 7.80
N LEU A 226 0.40 18.46 7.04
CA LEU A 226 1.71 18.81 6.47
C LEU A 226 2.76 19.09 7.54
N SER A 227 2.40 19.70 8.67
CA SER A 227 3.33 19.95 9.79
C SER A 227 3.85 18.65 10.40
N LYS A 228 3.04 17.61 10.46
CA LYS A 228 3.43 16.25 10.88
C LYS A 228 4.38 15.56 9.89
N ILE A 229 4.30 15.92 8.61
CA ILE A 229 5.15 15.38 7.54
C ILE A 229 6.44 16.20 7.38
N LYS A 230 6.45 17.47 7.78
CA LYS A 230 7.62 18.37 7.69
C LYS A 230 8.92 17.80 8.26
N PRO A 231 8.94 17.08 9.40
CA PRO A 231 10.17 16.46 9.90
C PRO A 231 10.79 15.45 8.94
N LEU A 232 9.96 14.78 8.12
CA LEU A 232 10.42 13.85 7.08
C LEU A 232 11.12 14.57 5.91
N PHE A 233 10.91 15.88 5.77
CA PHE A 233 11.48 16.71 4.70
C PHE A 233 12.52 17.71 5.18
N ALA A 234 12.79 17.80 6.50
CA ALA A 234 13.87 18.60 7.02
C ALA A 234 15.20 18.07 6.46
N LEU A 235 15.99 18.97 5.87
CA LEU A 235 17.38 18.66 5.54
C LEU A 235 18.13 18.50 6.88
N PRO A 236 18.96 17.46 7.04
CA PRO A 236 19.90 17.45 8.17
C PRO A 236 20.78 18.69 8.06
N ASP A 237 20.90 19.46 9.14
CA ASP A 237 21.71 20.70 9.19
C ASP A 237 23.21 20.47 8.92
N GLU A 238 23.64 19.24 8.72
CA GLU A 238 25.06 18.84 8.62
C GLU A 238 25.64 18.79 7.20
N VAL A 239 24.91 19.20 6.15
CA VAL A 239 25.47 19.10 4.77
C VAL A 239 26.35 20.33 4.40
N HIS A 240 26.51 21.32 5.29
CA HIS A 240 27.29 22.54 4.99
C HIS A 240 28.68 22.60 5.64
N GLN A 241 29.20 21.54 6.25
CA GLN A 241 30.60 21.49 6.70
C GLN A 241 31.36 20.34 6.07
N GLY A 242 31.89 20.58 4.89
CA GLY A 242 32.79 19.67 4.20
C GLY A 242 33.36 20.33 2.95
N LYS A 243 34.46 21.05 3.16
CA LYS A 243 35.34 21.54 2.09
C LYS A 243 35.93 20.38 1.29
#